data_e52a4059e1fa54e1350798e4cd8acb44
#
_entry.id   e52a4059e1fa54e1350798e4cd8acb44
#
_cell.length_a   1.000
_cell.length_b   1.000
_cell.length_c   1.000
_cell.angle_alpha   90.00
_cell.angle_beta   90.00
_cell.angle_gamma   90.00
#
_symmetry.space_group_name_H-M   'P 1'
#
loop_
_entity.id
_entity.type
_entity.pdbx_description
1 polymer ?
#
loop_
_entity_poly.entity_id
_entity_poly.type
_entity_poly.pdbx_seq_one_letter_code
_entity_poly.pdbx_strand_id
1 'polypeptide(L)'
;MEIYLVRHGETRENVARRHQPEDTPLTPNGKMQAEEVAKQIIEIQPTHLISSTLVRSLQTASIIGNACDLVPQTSSLFIELSRPEHLYGRRHASLFSLWFYVQWCLGRDTGSNDESESYKGVRQRIKKAQVYLETLPNDARVVVVSHSVFISLFVAHLCRDKSLSLWQGIAVFRRMLTMPNTEITALTLNTDSTEGTCAWSINNLT
;
A
#
# COMPACT_ATOMS: atom_id res chain seq x y z
N MET A 1 16.20 1.29 -10.83
CA MET A 1 15.38 0.26 -10.19
C MET A 1 13.91 0.52 -10.50
N GLU A 2 13.14 -0.53 -10.76
CA GLU A 2 11.70 -0.45 -11.01
C GLU A 2 10.94 -1.07 -9.84
N ILE A 3 9.86 -0.42 -9.40
CA ILE A 3 9.07 -0.87 -8.25
C ILE A 3 7.59 -0.86 -8.63
N TYR A 4 6.92 -1.97 -8.40
CA TYR A 4 5.53 -2.21 -8.75
C TYR A 4 4.74 -2.48 -7.47
N LEU A 5 4.02 -1.45 -7.00
CA LEU A 5 3.14 -1.56 -5.83
C LEU A 5 1.81 -2.15 -6.28
N VAL A 6 1.45 -3.32 -5.76
CA VAL A 6 0.23 -4.05 -6.12
C VAL A 6 -0.72 -4.04 -4.94
N ARG A 7 -1.96 -3.58 -5.14
CA ARG A 7 -2.99 -3.74 -4.12
C ARG A 7 -3.40 -5.21 -4.05
N HIS A 8 -3.63 -5.74 -2.84
CA HIS A 8 -4.15 -7.10 -2.65
C HIS A 8 -5.48 -7.34 -3.39
N GLY A 9 -5.81 -8.59 -3.71
CA GLY A 9 -7.07 -9.01 -4.29
C GLY A 9 -8.30 -8.71 -3.42
N GLU A 10 -9.49 -8.89 -3.96
CA GLU A 10 -10.76 -8.62 -3.30
C GLU A 10 -10.95 -9.43 -2.02
N THR A 11 -11.52 -8.78 -1.00
CA THR A 11 -11.99 -9.39 0.25
C THR A 11 -13.48 -9.12 0.44
N ARG A 12 -14.12 -9.86 1.35
CA ARG A 12 -15.53 -9.66 1.69
C ARG A 12 -15.82 -8.23 2.18
N GLU A 13 -14.89 -7.65 2.94
CA GLU A 13 -14.98 -6.29 3.46
C GLU A 13 -14.84 -5.23 2.36
N ASN A 14 -14.04 -5.50 1.32
CA ASN A 14 -13.99 -4.62 0.14
C ASN A 14 -15.36 -4.54 -0.54
N VAL A 15 -16.00 -5.69 -0.78
CA VAL A 15 -17.36 -5.75 -1.36
C VAL A 15 -18.36 -5.00 -0.48
N ALA A 16 -18.30 -5.21 0.84
CA ALA A 16 -19.18 -4.54 1.80
C ALA A 16 -18.81 -3.07 2.08
N ARG A 17 -17.67 -2.56 1.54
CA ARG A 17 -17.11 -1.23 1.80
C ARG A 17 -16.91 -0.95 3.29
N ARG A 18 -16.32 -1.91 4.01
CA ARG A 18 -16.07 -1.85 5.44
C ARG A 18 -14.58 -1.88 5.77
N HIS A 19 -14.23 -1.38 6.95
CA HIS A 19 -12.88 -1.53 7.49
C HIS A 19 -12.62 -3.00 7.83
N GLN A 20 -11.43 -3.48 7.43
CA GLN A 20 -11.07 -4.89 7.46
C GLN A 20 -10.19 -5.21 8.68
N PRO A 21 -10.45 -6.31 9.40
CA PRO A 21 -9.50 -6.93 10.30
C PRO A 21 -8.22 -7.39 9.56
N GLU A 22 -7.19 -7.68 10.33
CA GLU A 22 -5.89 -8.08 9.77
C GLU A 22 -5.92 -9.47 9.11
N ASP A 23 -6.68 -10.39 9.70
CA ASP A 23 -6.83 -11.79 9.31
C ASP A 23 -7.82 -12.03 8.15
N THR A 24 -8.38 -10.97 7.58
CA THR A 24 -9.36 -11.07 6.48
C THR A 24 -8.74 -11.71 5.23
N PRO A 25 -9.28 -12.87 4.74
CA PRO A 25 -8.77 -13.56 3.57
C PRO A 25 -9.35 -13.00 2.26
N LEU A 26 -8.77 -13.41 1.12
CA LEU A 26 -9.33 -13.17 -0.20
C LEU A 26 -10.64 -13.92 -0.43
N THR A 27 -11.55 -13.31 -1.20
CA THR A 27 -12.69 -14.00 -1.78
C THR A 27 -12.24 -14.92 -2.92
N PRO A 28 -13.09 -15.85 -3.40
CA PRO A 28 -12.81 -16.59 -4.64
C PRO A 28 -12.51 -15.65 -5.82
N ASN A 29 -13.28 -14.55 -5.98
CA ASN A 29 -13.01 -13.52 -6.98
C ASN A 29 -11.65 -12.82 -6.74
N GLY A 30 -11.29 -12.52 -5.48
CA GLY A 30 -9.99 -11.95 -5.13
C GLY A 30 -8.81 -12.85 -5.50
N LYS A 31 -8.97 -14.18 -5.43
CA LYS A 31 -7.96 -15.13 -5.90
C LYS A 31 -7.84 -15.10 -7.44
N MET A 32 -8.97 -15.09 -8.16
CA MET A 32 -8.97 -14.93 -9.62
C MET A 32 -8.32 -13.61 -10.06
N GLN A 33 -8.58 -12.50 -9.35
CA GLN A 33 -7.92 -11.23 -9.60
C GLN A 33 -6.39 -11.33 -9.38
N ALA A 34 -5.96 -12.05 -8.34
CA ALA A 34 -4.54 -12.27 -8.08
C ALA A 34 -3.87 -13.13 -9.16
N GLU A 35 -4.57 -14.13 -9.71
CA GLU A 35 -4.11 -14.95 -10.85
C GLU A 35 -3.99 -14.10 -12.12
N GLU A 36 -4.93 -13.18 -12.35
CA GLU A 36 -4.90 -12.31 -13.53
C GLU A 36 -3.78 -11.28 -13.45
N VAL A 37 -3.57 -10.65 -12.28
CA VAL A 37 -2.45 -9.72 -12.12
C VAL A 37 -1.10 -10.45 -12.18
N ALA A 38 -1.02 -11.70 -11.73
CA ALA A 38 0.19 -12.51 -11.83
C ALA A 38 0.67 -12.66 -13.29
N LYS A 39 -0.24 -12.79 -14.27
CA LYS A 39 0.12 -12.82 -15.69
C LYS A 39 0.80 -11.55 -16.17
N GLN A 40 0.35 -10.39 -15.69
CA GLN A 40 0.99 -9.11 -16.00
C GLN A 40 2.35 -8.99 -15.32
N ILE A 41 2.46 -9.48 -14.07
CA ILE A 41 3.71 -9.45 -13.31
C ILE A 41 4.78 -10.37 -13.92
N ILE A 42 4.42 -11.51 -14.50
CA ILE A 42 5.37 -12.39 -15.20
C ILE A 42 6.09 -11.63 -16.32
N GLU A 43 5.38 -10.83 -17.10
CA GLU A 43 5.96 -10.04 -18.21
C GLU A 43 7.02 -9.02 -17.72
N ILE A 44 6.88 -8.56 -16.47
CA ILE A 44 7.83 -7.66 -15.83
C ILE A 44 9.13 -8.40 -15.45
N GLN A 45 9.11 -9.72 -15.34
CA GLN A 45 10.22 -10.56 -14.86
C GLN A 45 10.78 -10.05 -13.52
N PRO A 46 9.99 -10.06 -12.45
CA PRO A 46 10.41 -9.51 -11.16
C PRO A 46 11.59 -10.29 -10.60
N THR A 47 12.49 -9.58 -9.92
CA THR A 47 13.63 -10.16 -9.23
C THR A 47 13.39 -10.29 -7.72
N HIS A 48 12.47 -9.48 -7.20
CA HIS A 48 12.11 -9.45 -5.78
C HIS A 48 10.60 -9.38 -5.62
N LEU A 49 10.06 -10.14 -4.69
CA LEU A 49 8.66 -10.11 -4.30
C LEU A 49 8.55 -9.89 -2.80
N ILE A 50 7.92 -8.78 -2.42
CA ILE A 50 7.74 -8.37 -1.03
C ILE A 50 6.23 -8.33 -0.74
N SER A 51 5.83 -8.73 0.46
CA SER A 51 4.43 -8.68 0.89
C SER A 51 4.28 -8.02 2.25
N SER A 52 3.20 -7.27 2.41
CA SER A 52 2.64 -6.96 3.72
C SER A 52 2.38 -8.26 4.50
N THR A 53 2.42 -8.20 5.83
CA THR A 53 2.18 -9.34 6.71
C THR A 53 0.70 -9.72 6.85
N LEU A 54 -0.24 -8.93 6.31
CA LEU A 54 -1.68 -9.19 6.41
C LEU A 54 -2.14 -10.31 5.47
N VAL A 55 -3.04 -11.19 5.95
CA VAL A 55 -3.45 -12.44 5.28
C VAL A 55 -3.81 -12.24 3.80
N ARG A 56 -4.61 -11.24 3.45
CA ARG A 56 -5.02 -10.93 2.07
C ARG A 56 -3.85 -10.60 1.14
N SER A 57 -2.81 -9.90 1.66
CA SER A 57 -1.60 -9.60 0.89
C SER A 57 -0.72 -10.83 0.75
N LEU A 58 -0.58 -11.62 1.81
CA LEU A 58 0.17 -12.89 1.76
C LEU A 58 -0.42 -13.85 0.73
N GLN A 59 -1.76 -13.99 0.70
CA GLN A 59 -2.44 -14.83 -0.28
C GLN A 59 -2.26 -14.31 -1.71
N THR A 60 -2.36 -13.00 -1.93
CA THR A 60 -2.09 -12.38 -3.23
C THR A 60 -0.64 -12.60 -3.66
N ALA A 61 0.32 -12.34 -2.76
CA ALA A 61 1.74 -12.50 -3.03
C ALA A 61 2.13 -13.98 -3.27
N SER A 62 1.50 -14.92 -2.56
CA SER A 62 1.72 -16.36 -2.80
C SER A 62 1.30 -16.78 -4.22
N ILE A 63 0.16 -16.27 -4.70
CA ILE A 63 -0.31 -16.54 -6.07
C ILE A 63 0.67 -15.95 -7.10
N ILE A 64 1.10 -14.69 -6.92
CA ILE A 64 2.10 -14.05 -7.78
C ILE A 64 3.43 -14.80 -7.72
N GLY A 65 3.89 -15.15 -6.51
CA GLY A 65 5.16 -15.85 -6.30
C GLY A 65 5.20 -17.21 -6.98
N ASN A 66 4.11 -17.98 -6.89
CA ASN A 66 3.99 -19.27 -7.59
C ASN A 66 4.08 -19.10 -9.12
N ALA A 67 3.54 -18.01 -9.66
CA ALA A 67 3.55 -17.77 -11.10
C ALA A 67 4.94 -17.26 -11.59
N CYS A 68 5.71 -16.59 -10.74
CA CYS A 68 7.01 -16.01 -11.06
C CYS A 68 8.21 -16.84 -10.55
N ASP A 69 7.97 -17.97 -9.89
CA ASP A 69 8.98 -18.78 -9.19
C ASP A 69 9.77 -17.97 -8.14
N LEU A 70 9.06 -17.12 -7.39
CA LEU A 70 9.61 -16.29 -6.33
C LEU A 70 8.96 -16.58 -4.98
N VAL A 71 9.77 -16.61 -3.92
CA VAL A 71 9.27 -16.70 -2.54
C VAL A 71 9.03 -15.29 -2.00
N PRO A 72 7.79 -14.94 -1.59
CA PRO A 72 7.51 -13.62 -1.05
C PRO A 72 8.26 -13.36 0.26
N GLN A 73 9.01 -12.26 0.35
CA GLN A 73 9.57 -11.75 1.60
C GLN A 73 8.51 -10.92 2.32
N THR A 74 8.28 -11.17 3.60
CA THR A 74 7.29 -10.44 4.38
C THR A 74 7.91 -9.25 5.11
N SER A 75 7.19 -8.11 5.12
CA SER A 75 7.64 -6.93 5.84
C SER A 75 6.44 -6.13 6.40
N SER A 76 6.50 -5.81 7.69
CA SER A 76 5.52 -4.94 8.36
C SER A 76 5.59 -3.48 7.89
N LEU A 77 6.61 -3.09 7.15
CA LEU A 77 6.71 -1.75 6.58
C LEU A 77 5.59 -1.47 5.56
N PHE A 78 5.04 -2.49 4.92
CA PHE A 78 4.05 -2.38 3.85
C PHE A 78 2.62 -2.72 4.28
N ILE A 79 2.34 -2.82 5.60
CA ILE A 79 0.98 -3.06 6.11
C ILE A 79 0.05 -1.88 5.84
N GLU A 80 -1.25 -2.13 5.90
CA GLU A 80 -2.28 -1.10 5.82
C GLU A 80 -2.19 -0.15 7.05
N LEU A 81 -2.81 1.02 6.95
CA LEU A 81 -2.97 1.92 8.10
C LEU A 81 -3.68 1.17 9.24
N SER A 82 -3.00 1.04 10.39
CA SER A 82 -3.62 0.49 11.60
C SER A 82 -4.66 1.46 12.13
N ARG A 83 -5.87 0.95 12.36
CA ARG A 83 -7.03 1.71 12.81
C ARG A 83 -7.50 1.19 14.16
N PRO A 84 -8.17 2.03 14.96
CA PRO A 84 -8.79 1.58 16.19
C PRO A 84 -9.74 0.40 15.95
N GLU A 85 -9.74 -0.61 16.82
CA GLU A 85 -10.54 -1.82 16.68
C GLU A 85 -12.03 -1.55 16.50
N HIS A 86 -12.55 -0.51 17.18
CA HIS A 86 -13.97 -0.14 17.09
C HIS A 86 -14.41 0.30 15.68
N LEU A 87 -13.49 0.56 14.75
CA LEU A 87 -13.79 0.87 13.35
C LEU A 87 -13.94 -0.40 12.48
N TYR A 88 -13.37 -1.53 12.88
CA TYR A 88 -13.47 -2.76 12.09
C TYR A 88 -14.93 -3.18 11.90
N GLY A 89 -15.27 -3.60 10.70
CA GLY A 89 -16.63 -3.93 10.28
C GLY A 89 -17.56 -2.73 10.02
N ARG A 90 -17.17 -1.49 10.39
CA ARG A 90 -17.94 -0.28 10.05
C ARG A 90 -17.73 0.13 8.59
N ARG A 91 -18.74 0.77 8.00
CA ARG A 91 -18.64 1.32 6.65
C ARG A 91 -17.62 2.46 6.60
N HIS A 92 -16.84 2.54 5.52
CA HIS A 92 -15.86 3.63 5.30
C HIS A 92 -16.51 5.02 5.33
N ALA A 93 -17.76 5.16 4.85
CA ALA A 93 -18.53 6.39 4.84
C ALA A 93 -19.36 6.63 6.11
N SER A 94 -19.10 5.89 7.22
CA SER A 94 -19.78 6.17 8.48
C SER A 94 -19.28 7.47 9.11
N LEU A 95 -20.14 8.16 9.90
CA LEU A 95 -19.76 9.38 10.62
C LEU A 95 -18.55 9.14 11.54
N PHE A 96 -18.45 7.96 12.16
CA PHE A 96 -17.31 7.58 12.98
C PHE A 96 -16.01 7.48 12.16
N SER A 97 -16.06 6.88 10.96
CA SER A 97 -14.91 6.80 10.07
C SER A 97 -14.48 8.19 9.59
N LEU A 98 -15.45 9.03 9.20
CA LEU A 98 -15.17 10.39 8.77
C LEU A 98 -14.53 11.22 9.90
N TRP A 99 -15.09 11.14 11.11
CA TRP A 99 -14.54 11.79 12.30
C TRP A 99 -13.12 11.33 12.59
N PHE A 100 -12.87 10.02 12.57
CA PHE A 100 -11.53 9.46 12.73
C PHE A 100 -10.55 10.07 11.71
N TYR A 101 -10.88 10.05 10.43
CA TYR A 101 -9.97 10.60 9.40
C TYR A 101 -9.74 12.11 9.55
N VAL A 102 -10.76 12.89 9.94
CA VAL A 102 -10.59 14.33 10.21
C VAL A 102 -9.61 14.55 11.37
N GLN A 103 -9.79 13.85 12.49
CA GLN A 103 -8.89 13.96 13.65
C GLN A 103 -7.47 13.50 13.30
N TRP A 104 -7.37 12.38 12.58
CA TRP A 104 -6.11 11.82 12.10
C TRP A 104 -5.34 12.81 11.20
N CYS A 105 -5.99 13.43 10.22
CA CYS A 105 -5.40 14.46 9.36
C CYS A 105 -4.97 15.72 10.13
N LEU A 106 -5.69 16.07 11.21
CA LEU A 106 -5.33 17.20 12.07
C LEU A 106 -4.22 16.87 13.08
N GLY A 107 -3.71 15.63 13.08
CA GLY A 107 -2.72 15.17 14.06
C GLY A 107 -3.27 15.09 15.49
N ARG A 108 -4.59 15.05 15.63
CA ARG A 108 -5.31 14.92 16.90
C ARG A 108 -5.73 13.48 17.18
N ASP A 109 -5.03 12.55 16.58
CA ASP A 109 -5.19 11.14 16.84
C ASP A 109 -4.83 10.85 18.29
N THR A 110 -5.88 10.81 19.11
CA THR A 110 -5.84 10.54 20.55
C THR A 110 -5.61 9.05 20.80
N GLY A 111 -4.62 8.47 20.18
CA GLY A 111 -4.18 7.11 20.44
C GLY A 111 -3.48 6.96 21.78
N SER A 112 -4.16 7.37 22.86
CA SER A 112 -3.57 7.21 24.20
C SER A 112 -3.60 5.78 24.71
N ASN A 113 -4.41 4.87 24.09
CA ASN A 113 -4.49 3.46 24.48
C ASN A 113 -4.84 2.51 23.32
N ASP A 114 -5.03 3.02 22.09
CA ASP A 114 -5.33 2.19 20.92
C ASP A 114 -4.07 1.97 20.08
N GLU A 115 -3.91 0.75 19.58
CA GLU A 115 -2.85 0.35 18.65
C GLU A 115 -2.95 1.04 17.26
N SER A 116 -3.68 2.14 17.16
CA SER A 116 -3.89 2.88 15.92
C SER A 116 -2.65 3.69 15.55
N GLU A 117 -2.33 3.70 14.25
CA GLU A 117 -1.16 4.41 13.74
C GLU A 117 -1.48 5.89 13.48
N SER A 118 -0.69 6.79 14.05
CA SER A 118 -0.82 8.22 13.81
C SER A 118 -0.39 8.63 12.40
N TYR A 119 -0.85 9.80 11.91
CA TYR A 119 -0.38 10.34 10.62
C TYR A 119 1.14 10.53 10.61
N LYS A 120 1.73 10.93 11.71
CA LYS A 120 3.19 11.02 11.86
C LYS A 120 3.83 9.63 11.81
N GLY A 121 3.22 8.64 12.46
CA GLY A 121 3.69 7.25 12.47
C GLY A 121 3.72 6.64 11.06
N VAL A 122 2.61 6.75 10.30
CA VAL A 122 2.57 6.22 8.93
C VAL A 122 3.59 6.89 8.02
N ARG A 123 3.83 8.21 8.16
CA ARG A 123 4.87 8.91 7.40
C ARG A 123 6.27 8.39 7.72
N GLN A 124 6.55 8.14 8.99
CA GLN A 124 7.83 7.55 9.40
C GLN A 124 8.00 6.14 8.85
N ARG A 125 6.93 5.33 8.86
CA ARG A 125 6.94 3.99 8.28
C ARG A 125 7.13 4.03 6.76
N ILE A 126 6.48 4.95 6.05
CA ILE A 126 6.69 5.19 4.62
C ILE A 126 8.16 5.53 4.33
N LYS A 127 8.77 6.43 5.11
CA LYS A 127 10.19 6.75 4.94
C LYS A 127 11.10 5.54 5.15
N LYS A 128 10.82 4.73 6.17
CA LYS A 128 11.56 3.47 6.39
C LYS A 128 11.36 2.49 5.23
N ALA A 129 10.16 2.40 4.66
CA ALA A 129 9.88 1.57 3.50
C ALA A 129 10.63 2.05 2.24
N GLN A 130 10.72 3.37 2.02
CA GLN A 130 11.53 3.95 0.95
C GLN A 130 13.01 3.59 1.12
N VAL A 131 13.58 3.85 2.30
CA VAL A 131 14.98 3.50 2.61
C VAL A 131 15.24 2.00 2.44
N TYR A 132 14.30 1.14 2.87
CA TYR A 132 14.42 -0.30 2.66
C TYR A 132 14.47 -0.66 1.16
N LEU A 133 13.61 -0.07 0.34
CA LEU A 133 13.64 -0.30 -1.11
C LEU A 133 14.94 0.23 -1.74
N GLU A 134 15.49 1.35 -1.25
CA GLU A 134 16.77 1.93 -1.69
C GLU A 134 17.99 1.04 -1.37
N THR A 135 17.85 0.04 -0.48
CA THR A 135 18.93 -0.93 -0.19
C THR A 135 19.00 -2.08 -1.20
N LEU A 136 18.00 -2.24 -2.06
CA LEU A 136 17.96 -3.30 -3.07
C LEU A 136 18.85 -2.95 -4.28
N PRO A 137 19.25 -3.94 -5.10
CA PRO A 137 20.08 -3.69 -6.29
C PRO A 137 19.47 -2.67 -7.27
N ASN A 138 20.29 -1.82 -7.85
CA ASN A 138 19.84 -0.73 -8.76
C ASN A 138 19.11 -1.22 -10.02
N ASP A 139 19.37 -2.44 -10.44
CA ASP A 139 18.72 -3.12 -11.57
C ASP A 139 17.52 -3.98 -11.16
N ALA A 140 17.16 -3.98 -9.88
CA ALA A 140 16.06 -4.78 -9.38
C ALA A 140 14.70 -4.35 -9.96
N ARG A 141 13.86 -5.34 -10.25
CA ARG A 141 12.43 -5.21 -10.54
C ARG A 141 11.67 -5.78 -9.35
N VAL A 142 11.15 -4.88 -8.51
CA VAL A 142 10.59 -5.21 -7.20
C VAL A 142 9.09 -5.15 -7.25
N VAL A 143 8.41 -6.23 -6.91
CA VAL A 143 6.96 -6.26 -6.72
C VAL A 143 6.65 -6.21 -5.22
N VAL A 144 5.77 -5.29 -4.82
CA VAL A 144 5.35 -5.12 -3.42
C VAL A 144 3.85 -5.25 -3.32
N VAL A 145 3.37 -6.32 -2.68
CA VAL A 145 1.93 -6.50 -2.43
C VAL A 145 1.53 -5.80 -1.14
N SER A 146 0.64 -4.82 -1.25
CA SER A 146 0.25 -3.94 -0.15
C SER A 146 -1.24 -3.55 -0.24
N HIS A 147 -1.62 -2.36 0.22
CA HIS A 147 -2.99 -1.92 0.47
C HIS A 147 -3.26 -0.53 -0.08
N SER A 148 -4.53 -0.21 -0.33
CA SER A 148 -4.91 1.04 -1.00
C SER A 148 -4.51 2.31 -0.25
N VAL A 149 -4.66 2.34 1.08
CA VAL A 149 -4.29 3.54 1.87
C VAL A 149 -2.78 3.70 1.93
N PHE A 150 -2.06 2.61 2.22
CA PHE A 150 -0.60 2.64 2.24
C PHE A 150 -0.02 3.06 0.89
N ILE A 151 -0.43 2.43 -0.22
CA ILE A 151 0.06 2.78 -1.56
C ILE A 151 -0.23 4.25 -1.90
N SER A 152 -1.44 4.72 -1.62
CA SER A 152 -1.82 6.11 -1.90
C SER A 152 -1.00 7.12 -1.10
N LEU A 153 -0.73 6.83 0.17
CA LEU A 153 0.11 7.67 1.03
C LEU A 153 1.59 7.55 0.64
N PHE A 154 2.07 6.35 0.31
CA PHE A 154 3.44 6.15 -0.14
C PHE A 154 3.76 7.01 -1.37
N VAL A 155 2.88 6.97 -2.38
CA VAL A 155 3.00 7.78 -3.59
C VAL A 155 2.92 9.29 -3.29
N ALA A 156 2.02 9.70 -2.40
CA ALA A 156 1.87 11.11 -2.02
C ALA A 156 3.07 11.67 -1.23
N HIS A 157 3.85 10.79 -0.59
CA HIS A 157 5.05 11.14 0.17
C HIS A 157 6.37 10.81 -0.54
N LEU A 158 6.35 10.48 -1.84
CA LEU A 158 7.58 10.40 -2.61
C LEU A 158 8.28 11.76 -2.60
N CYS A 159 9.56 11.79 -2.19
CA CYS A 159 10.39 12.99 -2.09
C CYS A 159 9.77 14.16 -1.29
N ARG A 160 8.91 13.82 -0.33
CA ARG A 160 8.22 14.82 0.48
C ARG A 160 8.36 14.55 1.97
N ASP A 161 9.02 15.47 2.67
CA ASP A 161 9.16 15.41 4.13
C ASP A 161 8.04 16.16 4.89
N LYS A 162 7.31 17.04 4.20
CA LYS A 162 6.23 17.84 4.80
C LYS A 162 4.88 17.12 4.76
N SER A 163 3.99 17.50 5.68
CA SER A 163 2.59 17.05 5.67
C SER A 163 1.88 17.44 4.37
N LEU A 164 0.88 16.66 3.99
CA LEU A 164 0.04 16.96 2.84
C LEU A 164 -0.79 18.22 3.11
N SER A 165 -0.95 19.06 2.09
CA SER A 165 -1.95 20.12 2.11
C SER A 165 -3.37 19.54 2.06
N LEU A 166 -4.39 20.35 2.36
CA LEU A 166 -5.79 19.91 2.32
C LEU A 166 -6.16 19.31 0.95
N TRP A 167 -5.77 19.97 -0.13
CA TRP A 167 -6.09 19.50 -1.50
C TRP A 167 -5.37 18.17 -1.84
N GLN A 168 -4.13 18.02 -1.40
CA GLN A 168 -3.39 16.77 -1.56
C GLN A 168 -4.02 15.65 -0.72
N GLY A 169 -4.45 15.95 0.50
CA GLY A 169 -5.19 15.00 1.35
C GLY A 169 -6.48 14.53 0.68
N ILE A 170 -7.25 15.44 0.08
CA ILE A 170 -8.45 15.11 -0.69
C ILE A 170 -8.11 14.21 -1.90
N ALA A 171 -7.06 14.52 -2.63
CA ALA A 171 -6.63 13.71 -3.78
C ALA A 171 -6.23 12.30 -3.36
N VAL A 172 -5.46 12.16 -2.28
CA VAL A 172 -5.08 10.86 -1.70
C VAL A 172 -6.32 10.09 -1.25
N PHE A 173 -7.25 10.74 -0.57
CA PHE A 173 -8.49 10.12 -0.12
C PHE A 173 -9.34 9.60 -1.30
N ARG A 174 -9.48 10.39 -2.36
CA ARG A 174 -10.16 9.94 -3.59
C ARG A 174 -9.47 8.72 -4.19
N ARG A 175 -8.14 8.74 -4.33
CA ARG A 175 -7.37 7.60 -4.84
C ARG A 175 -7.60 6.35 -4.01
N MET A 176 -7.53 6.45 -2.67
CA MET A 176 -7.83 5.34 -1.77
C MET A 176 -9.17 4.67 -2.03
N LEU A 177 -10.21 5.48 -2.27
CA LEU A 177 -11.58 4.99 -2.47
C LEU A 177 -11.82 4.39 -3.85
N THR A 178 -11.07 4.85 -4.86
CA THR A 178 -11.26 4.46 -6.26
C THR A 178 -10.27 3.43 -6.77
N MET A 179 -9.17 3.18 -6.04
CA MET A 179 -8.16 2.20 -6.43
C MET A 179 -8.76 0.79 -6.53
N PRO A 180 -8.77 0.15 -7.70
CA PRO A 180 -9.25 -1.23 -7.86
C PRO A 180 -8.42 -2.24 -7.06
N ASN A 181 -8.99 -3.39 -6.75
CA ASN A 181 -8.19 -4.52 -6.27
C ASN A 181 -7.21 -4.96 -7.35
N THR A 182 -6.02 -5.40 -6.96
CA THR A 182 -4.90 -5.80 -7.85
C THR A 182 -4.38 -4.70 -8.79
N GLU A 183 -4.75 -3.42 -8.57
CA GLU A 183 -4.14 -2.30 -9.30
C GLU A 183 -2.62 -2.30 -9.09
N ILE A 184 -1.88 -2.12 -10.18
CA ILE A 184 -0.42 -1.94 -10.18
C ILE A 184 -0.11 -0.45 -10.28
N THR A 185 0.69 0.06 -9.35
CA THR A 185 1.28 1.40 -9.42
C THR A 185 2.78 1.26 -9.67
N ALA A 186 3.22 1.63 -10.87
CA ALA A 186 4.63 1.52 -11.26
C ALA A 186 5.40 2.78 -10.89
N LEU A 187 6.56 2.58 -10.30
CA LEU A 187 7.50 3.62 -9.89
C LEU A 187 8.89 3.31 -10.42
N THR A 188 9.67 4.35 -10.70
CA THR A 188 11.12 4.22 -10.93
C THR A 188 11.88 4.97 -9.85
N LEU A 189 12.90 4.32 -9.31
CA LEU A 189 13.89 4.94 -8.45
C LEU A 189 15.19 5.12 -9.24
N ASN A 190 15.57 6.38 -9.46
CA ASN A 190 16.83 6.74 -10.10
C ASN A 190 17.88 7.04 -9.03
N THR A 191 18.83 6.12 -8.86
CA THR A 191 19.91 6.24 -7.88
C THR A 191 20.99 7.25 -8.27
N ASP A 192 21.03 7.65 -9.55
CA ASP A 192 21.99 8.61 -10.08
C ASP A 192 21.50 10.07 -10.01
N SER A 193 20.36 10.29 -9.32
CA SER A 193 19.80 11.64 -9.16
C SER A 193 20.75 12.53 -8.35
N THR A 194 21.01 13.75 -8.83
CA THR A 194 21.84 14.75 -8.15
C THR A 194 21.18 15.21 -6.84
N GLU A 195 21.99 15.59 -5.85
CA GLU A 195 21.51 16.15 -4.59
C GLU A 195 20.45 17.26 -4.83
N GLY A 196 19.29 17.10 -4.19
CA GLY A 196 18.18 18.06 -4.29
C GLY A 196 17.11 17.74 -5.34
N THR A 197 17.32 16.71 -6.20
CA THR A 197 16.26 16.22 -7.10
C THR A 197 15.55 15.01 -6.54
N CYS A 198 14.24 14.86 -6.86
CA CYS A 198 13.49 13.68 -6.45
C CYS A 198 13.98 12.45 -7.23
N ALA A 199 14.51 11.46 -6.52
CA ALA A 199 14.97 10.20 -7.12
C ALA A 199 13.81 9.31 -7.59
N TRP A 200 12.59 9.55 -7.12
CA TRP A 200 11.40 8.75 -7.40
C TRP A 200 10.55 9.37 -8.49
N SER A 201 10.07 8.56 -9.42
CA SER A 201 9.07 8.96 -10.43
C SER A 201 7.95 7.94 -10.53
N ILE A 202 6.77 8.41 -10.94
CA ILE A 202 5.59 7.56 -11.17
C ILE A 202 5.54 7.28 -12.67
N ASN A 203 5.47 6.00 -13.03
CA ASN A 203 5.32 5.57 -14.42
C ASN A 203 3.85 5.27 -14.71
N ASN A 204 3.34 5.75 -15.83
CA ASN A 204 2.08 5.25 -16.35
C ASN A 204 2.38 3.88 -17.00
N LEU A 205 1.73 2.83 -16.52
CA LEU A 205 1.69 1.57 -17.25
C LEU A 205 0.92 1.86 -18.55
N THR A 206 1.63 1.87 -19.69
CA THR A 206 1.03 1.99 -21.03
C THR A 206 0.44 0.66 -21.46
#